data_5416c32d2cf90005bd8d75e599dcec92
#
_entry.id   5416c32d2cf90005bd8d75e599dcec92
#
_cell.length_a   1.000
_cell.length_b   1.000
_cell.length_c   1.000
_cell.angle_alpha   90.00
_cell.angle_beta   90.00
_cell.angle_gamma   90.00
#
_symmetry.space_group_name_H-M   'P 1'
#
loop_
_entity.id
_entity.type
_entity.pdbx_description
1 polymer ?
#
loop_
_entity_poly.entity_id
_entity_poly.type
_entity_poly.pdbx_seq_one_letter_code
_entity_poly.pdbx_strand_id
1 'polypeptide(L)'
;MGQIESIVYERLCNAVRNCNYTKSDFPRINKIIETVEAERSFCDALFGKYGSKQFLDECCEINRRDITNEWRRKFPDLDDLTLNTTYTFMVKGSLGIIEEWVNNDFSQSADSISLSICDMYAAVLAKLDSMQKSVAAKK
;
A
#
# COMPACT_ATOMS: atom_id res chain seq x y z
N MET A 1 -16.81 -15.95 2.76
CA MET A 1 -15.85 -15.59 3.81
C MET A 1 -16.51 -15.79 5.18
N GLY A 2 -15.83 -16.42 6.12
CA GLY A 2 -16.35 -16.63 7.46
C GLY A 2 -16.43 -15.34 8.27
N GLN A 3 -17.15 -15.35 9.38
CA GLN A 3 -17.37 -14.18 10.21
C GLN A 3 -16.05 -13.59 10.76
N ILE A 4 -15.13 -14.45 11.20
CA ILE A 4 -13.84 -14.02 11.76
C ILE A 4 -12.97 -13.42 10.65
N GLU A 5 -12.97 -14.02 9.47
CA GLU A 5 -12.25 -13.49 8.31
C GLU A 5 -12.78 -12.11 7.92
N SER A 6 -14.09 -11.91 8.01
CA SER A 6 -14.73 -10.61 7.75
C SER A 6 -14.26 -9.54 8.74
N ILE A 7 -14.08 -9.90 10.02
CA ILE A 7 -13.60 -8.97 11.03
C ILE A 7 -12.14 -8.55 10.73
N VAL A 8 -11.28 -9.52 10.42
CA VAL A 8 -9.88 -9.23 10.06
C VAL A 8 -9.82 -8.40 8.79
N TYR A 9 -10.59 -8.75 7.79
CA TYR A 9 -10.70 -8.01 6.53
C TYR A 9 -11.06 -6.55 6.81
N GLU A 10 -12.08 -6.29 7.65
CA GLU A 10 -12.48 -4.93 8.00
C GLU A 10 -11.40 -4.16 8.74
N ARG A 11 -10.68 -4.81 9.64
CA ARG A 11 -9.56 -4.17 10.35
C ARG A 11 -8.47 -3.73 9.39
N LEU A 12 -8.12 -4.60 8.44
CA LEU A 12 -7.13 -4.28 7.41
C LEU A 12 -7.63 -3.15 6.50
N CYS A 13 -8.88 -3.23 6.07
CA CYS A 13 -9.48 -2.18 5.24
C CYS A 13 -9.50 -0.84 5.97
N ASN A 14 -9.85 -0.83 7.26
CA ASN A 14 -9.85 0.40 8.05
C ASN A 14 -8.45 0.96 8.23
N ALA A 15 -7.46 0.11 8.47
CA ALA A 15 -6.07 0.55 8.55
C ALA A 15 -5.60 1.19 7.24
N VAL A 16 -5.97 0.60 6.10
CA VAL A 16 -5.64 1.11 4.77
C VAL A 16 -6.38 2.42 4.49
N ARG A 17 -7.69 2.49 4.80
CA ARG A 17 -8.50 3.70 4.58
C ARG A 17 -8.02 4.88 5.40
N ASN A 18 -7.54 4.62 6.62
CA ASN A 18 -7.03 5.66 7.49
C ASN A 18 -5.61 6.08 7.13
N CYS A 19 -4.99 5.38 6.20
CA CYS A 19 -3.73 5.78 5.62
C CYS A 19 -3.96 7.00 4.76
N ASN A 20 -3.38 8.09 5.16
CA ASN A 20 -3.46 9.34 4.45
C ASN A 20 -2.07 9.57 3.85
N TYR A 21 -1.91 9.40 2.57
CA TYR A 21 -0.63 9.33 1.87
C TYR A 21 0.04 10.70 1.67
N THR A 22 0.05 11.50 2.73
CA THR A 22 0.88 12.70 2.82
C THR A 22 2.21 12.32 3.47
N LYS A 23 3.17 13.22 3.50
CA LYS A 23 4.53 12.97 4.04
C LYS A 23 4.58 12.35 5.43
N SER A 24 3.51 12.50 6.22
CA SER A 24 3.47 12.04 7.62
C SER A 24 2.87 10.65 7.78
N ASP A 25 2.65 9.90 6.70
CA ASP A 25 1.83 8.69 6.73
C ASP A 25 2.58 7.41 6.95
N PHE A 26 3.86 7.47 7.07
CA PHE A 26 4.67 6.32 7.42
C PHE A 26 4.19 5.64 8.71
N PRO A 27 3.75 6.36 9.76
CA PRO A 27 3.16 5.71 10.93
C PRO A 27 1.92 4.87 10.64
N ARG A 28 1.17 5.21 9.59
CA ARG A 28 -0.03 4.45 9.21
C ARG A 28 0.29 3.17 8.46
N ILE A 29 1.37 3.17 7.71
CA ILE A 29 1.90 1.95 7.12
C ILE A 29 2.29 0.99 8.25
N ASN A 30 2.93 1.49 9.29
CA ASN A 30 3.23 0.70 10.49
C ASN A 30 1.96 0.08 11.07
N LYS A 31 0.86 0.80 11.10
CA LYS A 31 -0.41 0.30 11.61
C LYS A 31 -0.93 -0.87 10.78
N ILE A 32 -0.80 -0.80 9.46
CA ILE A 32 -1.18 -1.90 8.57
C ILE A 32 -0.33 -3.14 8.88
N ILE A 33 0.98 -2.96 8.98
CA ILE A 33 1.92 -4.06 9.25
C ILE A 33 1.67 -4.66 10.64
N GLU A 34 1.44 -3.83 11.65
CA GLU A 34 1.09 -4.30 13.00
C GLU A 34 -0.19 -5.12 13.00
N THR A 35 -1.19 -4.69 12.21
CA THR A 35 -2.46 -5.42 12.10
C THR A 35 -2.24 -6.78 11.46
N VAL A 36 -1.42 -6.86 10.42
CA VAL A 36 -1.08 -8.13 9.78
C VAL A 36 -0.38 -9.06 10.78
N GLU A 37 0.57 -8.55 11.54
CA GLU A 37 1.29 -9.34 12.52
C GLU A 37 0.38 -9.83 13.65
N ALA A 38 -0.49 -8.96 14.15
CA ALA A 38 -1.43 -9.31 15.22
C ALA A 38 -2.42 -10.41 14.80
N GLU A 39 -2.75 -10.45 13.51
CA GLU A 39 -3.72 -11.40 12.97
C GLU A 39 -3.04 -12.45 12.08
N ARG A 40 -1.88 -12.96 12.55
CA ARG A 40 -1.00 -13.86 11.76
C ARG A 40 -1.73 -15.02 11.12
N SER A 41 -2.55 -15.74 11.90
CA SER A 41 -3.23 -16.95 11.40
C SER A 41 -4.17 -16.65 10.24
N PHE A 42 -4.92 -15.55 10.34
CA PHE A 42 -5.84 -15.16 9.26
C PHE A 42 -5.12 -14.57 8.08
N CYS A 43 -4.08 -13.80 8.33
CA CYS A 43 -3.27 -13.23 7.25
C CYS A 43 -2.53 -14.32 6.49
N ASP A 44 -2.09 -15.38 7.18
CA ASP A 44 -1.53 -16.54 6.50
C ASP A 44 -2.53 -17.17 5.53
N ALA A 45 -3.80 -17.25 5.91
CA ALA A 45 -4.85 -17.75 5.03
C ALA A 45 -5.13 -16.79 3.86
N LEU A 46 -5.08 -15.46 4.10
CA LEU A 46 -5.40 -14.47 3.08
C LEU A 46 -4.26 -14.19 2.11
N PHE A 47 -3.02 -14.16 2.60
CA PHE A 47 -1.83 -13.84 1.82
C PHE A 47 -0.99 -15.06 1.47
N GLY A 48 -1.27 -16.21 2.09
CA GLY A 48 -0.48 -17.41 1.92
C GLY A 48 -0.61 -18.02 0.53
N LYS A 49 0.06 -19.16 0.34
CA LYS A 49 0.14 -19.87 -0.94
C LYS A 49 -1.23 -20.14 -1.57
N TYR A 50 -2.25 -20.33 -0.75
CA TYR A 50 -3.62 -20.60 -1.20
C TYR A 50 -4.53 -19.40 -0.95
N GLY A 51 -3.94 -18.22 -0.77
CA GLY A 51 -4.67 -17.01 -0.49
C GLY A 51 -5.49 -16.50 -1.66
N SER A 52 -6.40 -15.57 -1.38
CA SER A 52 -7.36 -15.04 -2.34
C SER A 52 -6.74 -13.89 -3.16
N LYS A 53 -6.62 -14.10 -4.47
CA LYS A 53 -6.25 -13.03 -5.40
C LYS A 53 -7.29 -11.89 -5.34
N GLN A 54 -8.56 -12.23 -5.17
CA GLN A 54 -9.63 -11.24 -5.07
C GLN A 54 -9.40 -10.31 -3.88
N PHE A 55 -8.98 -10.84 -2.74
CA PHE A 55 -8.67 -10.04 -1.55
C PHE A 55 -7.55 -9.04 -1.85
N LEU A 56 -6.48 -9.49 -2.49
CA LEU A 56 -5.37 -8.61 -2.84
C LEU A 56 -5.78 -7.52 -3.83
N ASP A 57 -6.60 -7.88 -4.82
CA ASP A 57 -7.12 -6.91 -5.79
C ASP A 57 -8.00 -5.88 -5.10
N GLU A 58 -8.86 -6.28 -4.18
CA GLU A 58 -9.70 -5.38 -3.41
C GLU A 58 -8.87 -4.44 -2.54
N CYS A 59 -7.84 -4.94 -1.88
CA CYS A 59 -6.92 -4.11 -1.10
C CYS A 59 -6.25 -3.05 -1.97
N CYS A 60 -5.86 -3.41 -3.19
CA CYS A 60 -5.27 -2.47 -4.13
C CYS A 60 -6.23 -1.33 -4.48
N GLU A 61 -7.53 -1.64 -4.62
CA GLU A 61 -8.51 -0.65 -5.08
C GLU A 61 -9.07 0.26 -3.98
N ILE A 62 -8.92 -0.09 -2.71
CA ILE A 62 -9.54 0.65 -1.58
C ILE A 62 -9.26 2.15 -1.64
N ASN A 63 -8.02 2.55 -1.86
CA ASN A 63 -7.61 3.95 -1.82
C ASN A 63 -7.23 4.53 -3.18
N ARG A 64 -7.42 3.80 -4.26
CA ARG A 64 -6.96 4.25 -5.58
C ARG A 64 -7.49 5.64 -5.93
N ARG A 65 -8.78 5.83 -5.80
CA ARG A 65 -9.43 7.08 -6.17
C ARG A 65 -8.93 8.26 -5.34
N ASP A 66 -8.88 8.08 -4.03
CA ASP A 66 -8.51 9.16 -3.11
C ASP A 66 -7.05 9.55 -3.28
N ILE A 67 -6.17 8.57 -3.41
CA ILE A 67 -4.74 8.83 -3.58
C ILE A 67 -4.44 9.46 -4.93
N THR A 68 -5.01 8.92 -6.00
CA THR A 68 -4.79 9.49 -7.33
C THR A 68 -5.37 10.89 -7.46
N ASN A 69 -6.49 11.17 -6.80
CA ASN A 69 -7.07 12.52 -6.75
C ASN A 69 -6.15 13.49 -6.01
N GLU A 70 -5.57 13.06 -4.89
CA GLU A 70 -4.60 13.87 -4.16
C GLU A 70 -3.36 14.14 -5.01
N TRP A 71 -2.87 13.12 -5.70
CA TRP A 71 -1.72 13.27 -6.59
C TRP A 71 -2.02 14.20 -7.77
N ARG A 72 -3.25 14.20 -8.30
CA ARG A 72 -3.64 15.16 -9.34
C ARG A 72 -3.52 16.60 -8.85
N ARG A 73 -3.86 16.86 -7.61
CA ARG A 73 -3.70 18.19 -7.03
C ARG A 73 -2.23 18.53 -6.81
N LYS A 74 -1.43 17.58 -6.37
CA LYS A 74 -0.02 17.79 -6.07
C LYS A 74 0.87 17.80 -7.32
N PHE A 75 0.51 17.01 -8.32
CA PHE A 75 1.25 16.87 -9.58
C PHE A 75 0.34 17.15 -10.77
N PRO A 76 -0.12 18.40 -10.92
CA PRO A 76 -1.17 18.73 -11.90
C PRO A 76 -0.75 18.57 -13.36
N ASP A 77 0.53 18.51 -13.65
CA ASP A 77 1.04 18.37 -15.02
C ASP A 77 1.32 16.92 -15.42
N LEU A 78 1.15 15.98 -14.51
CA LEU A 78 1.27 14.56 -14.83
C LEU A 78 -0.08 14.00 -15.28
N ASP A 79 -0.05 13.11 -16.27
CA ASP A 79 -1.29 12.55 -16.81
C ASP A 79 -1.85 11.43 -15.92
N ASP A 80 -3.11 11.09 -16.13
CA ASP A 80 -3.79 10.07 -15.35
C ASP A 80 -3.15 8.70 -15.48
N LEU A 81 -2.65 8.37 -16.67
CA LEU A 81 -1.98 7.08 -16.89
C LEU A 81 -0.75 6.96 -16.00
N THR A 82 0.07 8.01 -15.94
CA THR A 82 1.25 8.03 -15.09
C THR A 82 0.89 7.85 -13.63
N LEU A 83 -0.11 8.59 -13.14
CA LEU A 83 -0.52 8.53 -11.75
C LEU A 83 -1.10 7.16 -11.39
N ASN A 84 -1.97 6.61 -12.22
CA ASN A 84 -2.57 5.30 -11.96
C ASN A 84 -1.56 4.16 -12.07
N THR A 85 -0.65 4.22 -13.02
CA THR A 85 0.40 3.21 -13.16
C THR A 85 1.33 3.22 -11.94
N THR A 86 1.71 4.41 -11.49
CA THR A 86 2.54 4.58 -10.30
C THR A 86 1.83 4.04 -9.05
N TYR A 87 0.55 4.36 -8.91
CA TYR A 87 -0.25 3.84 -7.80
C TYR A 87 -0.27 2.32 -7.78
N THR A 88 -0.55 1.71 -8.93
CA THR A 88 -0.60 0.25 -9.05
C THR A 88 0.73 -0.39 -8.68
N PHE A 89 1.83 0.15 -9.20
CA PHE A 89 3.18 -0.34 -8.89
C PHE A 89 3.44 -0.27 -7.38
N MET A 90 3.15 0.87 -6.78
CA MET A 90 3.41 1.12 -5.36
C MET A 90 2.61 0.18 -4.45
N VAL A 91 1.31 0.08 -4.69
CA VAL A 91 0.44 -0.70 -3.81
C VAL A 91 0.63 -2.20 -4.04
N LYS A 92 0.69 -2.66 -5.29
CA LYS A 92 0.92 -4.08 -5.56
C LYS A 92 2.30 -4.53 -5.11
N GLY A 93 3.30 -3.67 -5.22
CA GLY A 93 4.63 -3.94 -4.67
C GLY A 93 4.59 -4.11 -3.17
N SER A 94 3.88 -3.23 -2.47
CA SER A 94 3.71 -3.31 -1.02
C SER A 94 2.98 -4.60 -0.60
N LEU A 95 1.90 -4.94 -1.30
CA LEU A 95 1.17 -6.18 -1.04
C LEU A 95 2.05 -7.41 -1.29
N GLY A 96 2.87 -7.38 -2.33
CA GLY A 96 3.84 -8.44 -2.61
C GLY A 96 4.86 -8.62 -1.49
N ILE A 97 5.36 -7.53 -0.93
CA ILE A 97 6.28 -7.55 0.21
C ILE A 97 5.60 -8.20 1.42
N ILE A 98 4.36 -7.81 1.70
CA ILE A 98 3.58 -8.36 2.82
C ILE A 98 3.34 -9.85 2.60
N GLU A 99 2.96 -10.25 1.38
CA GLU A 99 2.73 -11.64 1.02
C GLU A 99 3.99 -12.49 1.23
N GLU A 100 5.13 -12.03 0.78
CA GLU A 100 6.40 -12.74 1.00
C GLU A 100 6.72 -12.86 2.48
N TRP A 101 6.51 -11.81 3.24
CA TRP A 101 6.74 -11.81 4.68
C TRP A 101 5.87 -12.86 5.39
N VAL A 102 4.58 -12.88 5.06
CA VAL A 102 3.66 -13.87 5.61
C VAL A 102 4.10 -15.29 5.23
N ASN A 103 4.46 -15.51 3.95
CA ASN A 103 4.86 -16.82 3.45
C ASN A 103 6.22 -17.29 4.00
N ASN A 104 7.02 -16.39 4.52
CA ASN A 104 8.29 -16.71 5.19
C ASN A 104 8.14 -16.77 6.71
N ASP A 105 6.93 -17.04 7.19
CA ASP A 105 6.58 -17.21 8.61
C ASP A 105 6.96 -16.00 9.46
N PHE A 106 6.82 -14.80 8.89
CA PHE A 106 7.11 -13.55 9.61
C PHE A 106 8.55 -13.51 10.15
N SER A 107 9.49 -14.06 9.38
CA SER A 107 10.89 -14.19 9.82
C SER A 107 11.59 -12.85 10.00
N GLN A 108 11.16 -11.81 9.29
CA GLN A 108 11.65 -10.45 9.46
C GLN A 108 10.78 -9.70 10.46
N SER A 109 11.34 -8.70 11.13
CA SER A 109 10.54 -7.90 12.07
C SER A 109 9.53 -7.02 11.33
N ALA A 110 8.42 -6.73 12.00
CA ALA A 110 7.41 -5.80 11.49
C ALA A 110 8.03 -4.43 11.19
N ASP A 111 8.92 -3.95 12.05
CA ASP A 111 9.61 -2.67 11.84
C ASP A 111 10.45 -2.68 10.57
N SER A 112 11.16 -3.77 10.30
CA SER A 112 11.98 -3.92 9.08
C SER A 112 11.11 -3.87 7.82
N ILE A 113 9.97 -4.56 7.84
CA ILE A 113 9.02 -4.56 6.71
C ILE A 113 8.42 -3.16 6.50
N SER A 114 7.99 -2.51 7.57
CA SER A 114 7.45 -1.15 7.51
C SER A 114 8.47 -0.18 6.93
N LEU A 115 9.72 -0.25 7.40
CA LEU A 115 10.78 0.63 6.93
C LEU A 115 11.05 0.44 5.44
N SER A 116 11.08 -0.80 4.97
CA SER A 116 11.30 -1.10 3.55
C SER A 116 10.19 -0.50 2.69
N ILE A 117 8.94 -0.66 3.10
CA ILE A 117 7.80 -0.09 2.37
C ILE A 117 7.85 1.44 2.38
N CYS A 118 8.14 2.04 3.53
CA CYS A 118 8.24 3.50 3.66
C CYS A 118 9.35 4.07 2.77
N ASP A 119 10.50 3.41 2.71
CA ASP A 119 11.61 3.84 1.86
C ASP A 119 11.21 3.81 0.38
N MET A 120 10.49 2.78 -0.05
CA MET A 120 10.01 2.69 -1.42
C MET A 120 8.98 3.77 -1.72
N TYR A 121 8.06 4.05 -0.80
CA TYR A 121 7.07 5.11 -0.96
C TYR A 121 7.76 6.48 -1.10
N ALA A 122 8.75 6.75 -0.27
CA ALA A 122 9.50 7.99 -0.35
C ALA A 122 10.19 8.15 -1.72
N ALA A 123 10.76 7.07 -2.24
CA ALA A 123 11.40 7.06 -3.55
C ALA A 123 10.39 7.33 -4.68
N VAL A 124 9.21 6.70 -4.60
CA VAL A 124 8.14 6.90 -5.59
C VAL A 124 7.65 8.35 -5.59
N LEU A 125 7.39 8.92 -4.41
CA LEU A 125 6.93 10.31 -4.29
C LEU A 125 8.00 11.29 -4.80
N ALA A 126 9.27 11.04 -4.50
CA ALA A 126 10.37 11.85 -5.01
C ALA A 126 10.44 11.79 -6.54
N LYS A 127 10.17 10.63 -7.13
CA LYS A 127 10.14 10.48 -8.58
C LYS A 127 8.99 11.25 -9.21
N LEU A 128 7.80 11.20 -8.65
CA LEU A 128 6.65 11.98 -9.13
C LEU A 128 6.94 13.47 -9.07
N ASP A 129 7.53 13.92 -7.97
CA ASP A 129 7.91 15.32 -7.79
C ASP A 129 8.94 15.77 -8.86
N SER A 130 9.93 14.94 -9.13
CA SER A 130 10.94 15.19 -10.15
C SER A 130 10.31 15.25 -11.55
N MET A 131 9.39 14.36 -11.86
CA MET A 131 8.66 14.34 -13.13
C MET A 131 7.81 15.60 -13.29
N GLN A 132 7.12 16.01 -12.24
CA GLN A 132 6.29 17.23 -12.24
C GLN A 132 7.16 18.45 -12.55
N LYS A 133 8.30 18.59 -11.90
CA LYS A 133 9.23 19.71 -12.13
C LYS A 133 9.75 19.71 -13.56
N SER A 134 10.06 18.55 -14.09
CA SER A 134 10.55 18.41 -15.47
C SER A 134 9.51 18.83 -16.50
N VAL A 135 8.27 18.40 -16.32
CA VAL A 135 7.16 18.75 -17.24
C VAL A 135 6.82 20.24 -17.11
N ALA A 136 6.74 20.76 -15.89
CA ALA A 136 6.44 22.18 -15.66
C ALA A 136 7.48 23.10 -16.29
N ALA A 137 8.76 22.72 -16.26
CA ALA A 137 9.84 23.50 -16.86
C ALA A 137 9.75 23.59 -18.38
N LYS A 138 9.03 22.67 -19.02
CA LYS A 138 8.85 22.63 -20.49
C LYS A 138 7.63 23.43 -20.97
N LYS A 139 6.84 23.94 -20.05
CA LYS A 139 5.69 24.80 -20.37
C LYS A 139 6.11 26.28 -20.55
#